data_ef2a442964b4c7c6b8c57a7187a2d136
#
_entry.id   ef2a442964b4c7c6b8c57a7187a2d136
#
_cell.length_a   1.000
_cell.length_b   1.000
_cell.length_c   1.000
_cell.angle_alpha   90.00
_cell.angle_beta   90.00
_cell.angle_gamma   90.00
#
_symmetry.space_group_name_H-M   'P 1'
#
loop_
_entity.id
_entity.type
_entity.pdbx_description
1 polymer ?
#
loop_
_entity_poly.entity_id
_entity_poly.type
_entity_poly.pdbx_seq_one_letter_code
_entity_poly.pdbx_strand_id
1 'polypeptide(L)'
;MRLFAGILLGVCGFAVSPICCEAYAQEPQAQVVDGIAAVVNGEVITYSQVRALAAPQERLLRQQLTGKDLEQKLLQLRDMAVKDLIDRRLVIQAFKKESYEIPDHFVDQRLHEIIRESFGGDRNTFIKTLEAQNYTLGEFKQREMEKMIVGAMRSHNVKTNSIISPTKVEEYYRKHRAEFTSKEQIKLRMIMIAGQKDTATAATQKELAEEVLGKLASGGEFADVARLYSEDSTRENGGDWGWIEHNTLAAPLEKFAFNMPVGRISNIIDYAGNYYILKVEDKHGGTTRSLAEMRSDIEKKLIQEEAQGIQERWIASLRAKAYIKTF
;
A
#
# COMPACT_ATOMS: atom_id res chain seq x y z
N MET A 1 -31.73 -64.30 -61.20
CA MET A 1 -32.20 -64.45 -62.64
C MET A 1 -31.45 -63.37 -63.40
N ARG A 2 -30.56 -63.85 -64.30
CA ARG A 2 -30.02 -63.25 -65.55
C ARG A 2 -29.33 -61.85 -65.40
N LEU A 3 -27.95 -61.73 -65.52
CA LEU A 3 -27.10 -61.78 -66.71
C LEU A 3 -27.18 -60.52 -67.56
N PHE A 4 -26.07 -59.80 -67.68
CA PHE A 4 -25.16 -59.48 -68.83
C PHE A 4 -24.26 -58.40 -68.46
N ALA A 5 -22.97 -58.50 -68.33
CA ALA A 5 -21.87 -58.56 -69.29
C ALA A 5 -21.82 -57.32 -70.21
N GLY A 6 -20.79 -56.56 -70.11
CA GLY A 6 -20.37 -55.49 -71.07
C GLY A 6 -19.02 -55.00 -70.73
N ILE A 7 -17.98 -55.58 -71.36
CA ILE A 7 -16.59 -55.13 -71.40
C ILE A 7 -16.48 -53.98 -72.38
N LEU A 8 -15.84 -52.87 -72.04
CA LEU A 8 -15.24 -51.96 -73.03
C LEU A 8 -13.95 -51.36 -72.44
N LEU A 9 -12.85 -51.69 -73.14
CA LEU A 9 -11.55 -51.10 -73.00
C LEU A 9 -11.57 -49.60 -73.40
N GLY A 10 -10.86 -48.77 -72.56
CA GLY A 10 -10.69 -47.38 -72.88
C GLY A 10 -9.41 -46.83 -72.24
N VAL A 11 -8.30 -46.95 -72.92
CA VAL A 11 -7.11 -46.09 -73.09
C VAL A 11 -6.67 -45.26 -71.90
N CYS A 12 -5.48 -45.60 -71.33
CA CYS A 12 -4.63 -44.79 -70.46
C CYS A 12 -4.32 -43.40 -71.09
N GLY A 13 -4.76 -42.39 -70.45
CA GLY A 13 -4.24 -41.02 -70.54
C GLY A 13 -3.55 -40.60 -69.28
N PHE A 14 -2.21 -40.68 -69.24
CA PHE A 14 -1.41 -40.12 -68.21
C PHE A 14 -1.49 -38.57 -68.31
N ALA A 15 -2.32 -37.96 -67.49
CA ALA A 15 -2.30 -36.52 -67.27
C ALA A 15 -1.26 -36.23 -66.19
N VAL A 16 -0.09 -35.75 -66.58
CA VAL A 16 0.91 -35.18 -65.69
C VAL A 16 0.40 -33.81 -65.28
N SER A 17 -0.14 -33.71 -64.05
CA SER A 17 -0.45 -32.43 -63.43
C SER A 17 0.83 -31.76 -62.97
N PRO A 18 1.12 -30.50 -63.35
CA PRO A 18 2.22 -29.75 -62.77
C PRO A 18 1.89 -29.45 -61.31
N ILE A 19 2.72 -29.98 -60.39
CA ILE A 19 2.74 -29.57 -58.97
C ILE A 19 3.23 -28.12 -58.96
N CYS A 20 2.29 -27.15 -58.93
CA CYS A 20 2.62 -25.78 -58.54
C CYS A 20 3.04 -25.84 -57.07
N CYS A 21 4.38 -25.78 -56.83
CA CYS A 21 4.92 -25.36 -55.56
C CYS A 21 4.52 -23.89 -55.36
N GLU A 22 3.37 -23.64 -54.73
CA GLU A 22 3.12 -22.35 -54.10
C GLU A 22 4.11 -22.20 -52.99
N ALA A 23 5.18 -21.46 -53.24
CA ALA A 23 6.07 -20.94 -52.24
C ALA A 23 5.23 -19.99 -51.36
N TYR A 24 4.75 -20.47 -50.19
CA TYR A 24 4.24 -19.61 -49.16
C TYR A 24 5.39 -18.68 -48.80
N ALA A 25 5.39 -17.47 -49.34
CA ALA A 25 6.19 -16.37 -48.82
C ALA A 25 5.72 -16.16 -47.38
N GLN A 26 6.52 -16.59 -46.39
CA GLN A 26 6.35 -16.17 -45.03
C GLN A 26 6.42 -14.66 -45.01
N GLU A 27 5.25 -14.01 -44.77
CA GLU A 27 5.24 -12.59 -44.49
C GLU A 27 6.23 -12.34 -43.36
N PRO A 28 7.13 -11.36 -43.50
CA PRO A 28 8.05 -11.02 -42.41
C PRO A 28 7.18 -10.67 -41.20
N GLN A 29 7.26 -11.49 -40.13
CA GLN A 29 6.64 -11.16 -38.87
C GLN A 29 7.12 -9.76 -38.49
N ALA A 30 6.19 -8.82 -38.43
CA ALA A 30 6.47 -7.46 -38.01
C ALA A 30 7.16 -7.54 -36.63
N GLN A 31 8.47 -7.33 -36.60
CA GLN A 31 9.21 -7.16 -35.36
C GLN A 31 8.59 -5.94 -34.70
N VAL A 32 7.91 -6.19 -33.57
CA VAL A 32 7.41 -5.11 -32.74
C VAL A 32 8.62 -4.34 -32.23
N VAL A 33 8.95 -3.25 -32.92
CA VAL A 33 10.01 -2.34 -32.50
C VAL A 33 9.57 -1.73 -31.17
N ASP A 34 10.31 -2.04 -30.10
CA ASP A 34 10.02 -1.49 -28.77
C ASP A 34 10.20 0.03 -28.81
N GLY A 35 9.16 0.79 -28.42
CA GLY A 35 9.21 2.25 -28.45
C GLY A 35 10.18 2.81 -27.41
N ILE A 36 10.74 3.98 -27.69
CA ILE A 36 11.64 4.71 -26.81
C ILE A 36 10.81 5.48 -25.78
N ALA A 37 11.04 5.24 -24.50
CA ALA A 37 10.40 5.98 -23.39
C ALA A 37 11.25 7.18 -22.94
N ALA A 38 12.59 7.02 -22.94
CA ALA A 38 13.51 8.11 -22.61
C ALA A 38 14.90 7.87 -23.23
N VAL A 39 15.67 8.96 -23.36
CA VAL A 39 17.10 8.92 -23.69
C VAL A 39 17.88 9.67 -22.63
N VAL A 40 18.94 9.05 -22.09
CA VAL A 40 19.80 9.58 -21.04
C VAL A 40 21.25 9.53 -21.50
N ASN A 41 21.84 10.69 -21.80
CA ASN A 41 23.21 10.81 -22.32
C ASN A 41 23.50 9.88 -23.51
N GLY A 42 22.50 9.69 -24.42
CA GLY A 42 22.60 8.82 -25.56
C GLY A 42 22.20 7.36 -25.34
N GLU A 43 22.01 6.91 -24.10
CA GLU A 43 21.50 5.56 -23.80
C GLU A 43 19.96 5.55 -23.79
N VAL A 44 19.36 4.55 -24.44
CA VAL A 44 17.92 4.43 -24.63
C VAL A 44 17.29 3.66 -23.47
N ILE A 45 16.15 4.15 -23.00
CA ILE A 45 15.23 3.45 -22.09
C ILE A 45 13.97 3.14 -22.89
N THR A 46 13.54 1.87 -22.92
CA THR A 46 12.42 1.42 -23.75
C THR A 46 11.13 1.27 -22.93
N TYR A 47 9.97 1.31 -23.62
CA TYR A 47 8.68 1.05 -22.98
C TYR A 47 8.57 -0.37 -22.42
N SER A 48 9.28 -1.37 -22.96
CA SER A 48 9.34 -2.71 -22.37
C SER A 48 10.00 -2.70 -21.01
N GLN A 49 11.07 -1.93 -20.83
CA GLN A 49 11.73 -1.78 -19.54
C GLN A 49 10.80 -1.10 -18.52
N VAL A 50 10.07 -0.06 -18.94
CA VAL A 50 9.08 0.62 -18.10
C VAL A 50 7.98 -0.35 -17.66
N ARG A 51 7.42 -1.10 -18.61
CA ARG A 51 6.38 -2.11 -18.31
C ARG A 51 6.89 -3.19 -17.38
N ALA A 52 8.10 -3.70 -17.62
CA ALA A 52 8.69 -4.74 -16.75
C ALA A 52 8.87 -4.25 -15.31
N LEU A 53 9.27 -2.99 -15.12
CA LEU A 53 9.42 -2.39 -13.79
C LEU A 53 8.06 -2.15 -13.11
N ALA A 54 7.06 -1.68 -13.86
CA ALA A 54 5.74 -1.34 -13.33
C ALA A 54 4.83 -2.57 -13.10
N ALA A 55 5.06 -3.70 -13.81
CA ALA A 55 4.17 -4.85 -13.85
C ALA A 55 3.73 -5.42 -12.49
N PRO A 56 4.59 -5.56 -11.47
CA PRO A 56 4.17 -6.09 -10.18
C PRO A 56 3.13 -5.18 -9.48
N GLN A 57 3.36 -3.86 -9.51
CA GLN A 57 2.45 -2.89 -8.89
C GLN A 57 1.19 -2.68 -9.74
N GLU A 58 1.31 -2.69 -11.07
CA GLU A 58 0.17 -2.64 -11.98
C GLU A 58 -0.81 -3.79 -11.72
N ARG A 59 -0.31 -5.01 -11.48
CA ARG A 59 -1.14 -6.17 -11.13
C ARG A 59 -1.93 -5.95 -9.84
N LEU A 60 -1.32 -5.37 -8.81
CA LEU A 60 -2.00 -5.06 -7.55
C LEU A 60 -3.06 -3.96 -7.72
N LEU A 61 -2.74 -2.89 -8.47
CA LEU A 61 -3.69 -1.81 -8.74
C LEU A 61 -4.93 -2.31 -9.48
N ARG A 62 -4.77 -3.22 -10.45
CA ARG A 62 -5.88 -3.82 -11.20
C ARG A 62 -6.79 -4.71 -10.34
N GLN A 63 -6.31 -5.20 -9.20
CA GLN A 63 -7.13 -5.95 -8.24
C GLN A 63 -7.94 -5.03 -7.31
N GLN A 64 -7.46 -3.80 -7.10
CA GLN A 64 -8.02 -2.88 -6.10
C GLN A 64 -8.87 -1.77 -6.71
N LEU A 65 -8.61 -1.39 -7.95
CA LEU A 65 -9.20 -0.22 -8.61
C LEU A 65 -9.80 -0.58 -9.97
N THR A 66 -10.80 0.20 -10.40
CA THR A 66 -11.44 0.07 -11.71
C THR A 66 -11.71 1.45 -12.32
N GLY A 67 -12.00 1.49 -13.63
CA GLY A 67 -12.41 2.72 -14.32
C GLY A 67 -11.34 3.81 -14.34
N LYS A 68 -11.75 5.07 -14.23
CA LYS A 68 -10.88 6.25 -14.36
C LYS A 68 -9.80 6.33 -13.29
N ASP A 69 -10.09 5.89 -12.06
CA ASP A 69 -9.12 5.91 -10.95
C ASP A 69 -7.96 4.95 -11.23
N LEU A 70 -8.25 3.78 -11.79
CA LEU A 70 -7.23 2.83 -12.23
C LEU A 70 -6.35 3.43 -13.33
N GLU A 71 -6.95 4.01 -14.38
CA GLU A 71 -6.21 4.63 -15.49
C GLU A 71 -5.25 5.71 -14.99
N GLN A 72 -5.73 6.58 -14.12
CA GLN A 72 -4.94 7.66 -13.53
C GLN A 72 -3.77 7.13 -12.70
N LYS A 73 -4.00 6.08 -11.90
CA LYS A 73 -2.95 5.43 -11.10
C LYS A 73 -1.93 4.70 -11.97
N LEU A 74 -2.36 4.06 -13.05
CA LEU A 74 -1.45 3.41 -13.99
C LEU A 74 -0.55 4.41 -14.74
N LEU A 75 -1.09 5.57 -15.13
CA LEU A 75 -0.27 6.63 -15.71
C LEU A 75 0.78 7.14 -14.71
N GLN A 76 0.38 7.45 -13.48
CA GLN A 76 1.31 7.87 -12.42
C GLN A 76 2.39 6.82 -12.16
N LEU A 77 2.02 5.53 -12.13
CA LEU A 77 2.95 4.43 -11.93
C LEU A 77 3.99 4.35 -13.06
N ARG A 78 3.56 4.50 -14.32
CA ARG A 78 4.45 4.49 -15.49
C ARG A 78 5.40 5.68 -15.49
N ASP A 79 4.92 6.88 -15.16
CA ASP A 79 5.76 8.07 -15.02
C ASP A 79 6.82 7.90 -13.92
N MET A 80 6.44 7.31 -12.79
CA MET A 80 7.39 6.98 -11.73
C MET A 80 8.42 5.94 -12.19
N ALA A 81 7.99 4.92 -12.94
CA ALA A 81 8.89 3.90 -13.47
C ALA A 81 9.90 4.48 -14.47
N VAL A 82 9.48 5.40 -15.35
CA VAL A 82 10.39 6.13 -16.26
C VAL A 82 11.43 6.92 -15.46
N LYS A 83 11.00 7.67 -14.44
CA LYS A 83 11.90 8.45 -13.58
C LYS A 83 12.92 7.56 -12.84
N ASP A 84 12.47 6.43 -12.30
CA ASP A 84 13.37 5.47 -11.61
C ASP A 84 14.38 4.85 -12.57
N LEU A 85 13.97 4.49 -13.80
CA LEU A 85 14.90 3.98 -14.82
C LEU A 85 15.93 5.03 -15.25
N ILE A 86 15.51 6.29 -15.39
CA ILE A 86 16.43 7.41 -15.65
C ILE A 86 17.46 7.52 -14.53
N ASP A 87 17.01 7.52 -13.27
CA ASP A 87 17.90 7.62 -12.11
C ASP A 87 18.90 6.46 -12.03
N ARG A 88 18.41 5.23 -12.24
CA ARG A 88 19.29 4.04 -12.30
C ARG A 88 20.35 4.18 -13.39
N ARG A 89 19.94 4.65 -14.57
CA ARG A 89 20.88 4.85 -15.70
C ARG A 89 21.93 5.89 -15.35
N LEU A 90 21.55 7.01 -14.74
CA LEU A 90 22.48 8.04 -14.28
C LEU A 90 23.48 7.52 -13.23
N VAL A 91 22.99 6.73 -12.28
CA VAL A 91 23.84 6.11 -11.25
C VAL A 91 24.84 5.14 -11.87
N ILE A 92 24.42 4.30 -12.82
CA ILE A 92 25.31 3.37 -13.53
C ILE A 92 26.36 4.14 -14.35
N GLN A 93 25.98 5.24 -15.00
CA GLN A 93 26.92 6.10 -15.72
C GLN A 93 27.93 6.78 -14.80
N ALA A 94 27.46 7.23 -13.62
CA ALA A 94 28.35 7.79 -12.60
C ALA A 94 29.36 6.73 -12.10
N PHE A 95 28.91 5.51 -11.83
CA PHE A 95 29.77 4.39 -11.46
C PHE A 95 30.86 4.12 -12.50
N LYS A 96 30.49 4.04 -13.78
CA LYS A 96 31.43 3.83 -14.88
C LYS A 96 32.44 4.98 -15.00
N LYS A 97 31.98 6.22 -14.81
CA LYS A 97 32.84 7.42 -14.86
C LYS A 97 33.91 7.45 -13.78
N GLU A 98 33.59 6.92 -12.60
CA GLU A 98 34.52 6.82 -11.48
C GLU A 98 35.48 5.62 -11.57
N SER A 99 35.40 4.87 -12.69
CA SER A 99 36.19 3.65 -12.94
C SER A 99 36.05 2.59 -11.83
N TYR A 100 34.89 2.54 -11.19
CA TYR A 100 34.58 1.47 -10.24
C TYR A 100 34.23 0.19 -10.99
N GLU A 101 34.58 -0.95 -10.39
CA GLU A 101 34.26 -2.27 -10.92
C GLU A 101 33.62 -3.13 -9.83
N ILE A 102 32.68 -3.96 -10.21
CA ILE A 102 32.16 -5.07 -9.38
C ILE A 102 32.74 -6.37 -9.96
N PRO A 103 33.57 -7.08 -9.21
CA PRO A 103 34.10 -8.36 -9.65
C PRO A 103 32.98 -9.38 -9.91
N ASP A 104 33.09 -10.15 -10.98
CA ASP A 104 32.07 -11.11 -11.43
C ASP A 104 31.66 -12.13 -10.35
N HIS A 105 32.58 -12.50 -9.48
CA HIS A 105 32.29 -13.47 -8.41
C HIS A 105 31.18 -13.00 -7.46
N PHE A 106 30.99 -11.67 -7.24
CA PHE A 106 29.87 -11.15 -6.43
C PHE A 106 28.53 -11.37 -7.13
N VAL A 107 28.51 -11.21 -8.47
CA VAL A 107 27.30 -11.47 -9.26
C VAL A 107 26.97 -12.95 -9.24
N ASP A 108 27.99 -13.82 -9.36
CA ASP A 108 27.81 -15.26 -9.29
C ASP A 108 27.35 -15.71 -7.90
N GLN A 109 27.90 -15.14 -6.84
CA GLN A 109 27.44 -15.40 -5.48
C GLN A 109 25.97 -15.01 -5.32
N ARG A 110 25.59 -13.82 -5.79
CA ARG A 110 24.19 -13.37 -5.75
C ARG A 110 23.25 -14.29 -6.53
N LEU A 111 23.69 -14.77 -7.67
CA LEU A 111 22.96 -15.76 -8.46
C LEU A 111 22.73 -17.07 -7.68
N HIS A 112 23.76 -17.59 -7.01
CA HIS A 112 23.63 -18.77 -6.17
C HIS A 112 22.66 -18.56 -5.00
N GLU A 113 22.68 -17.37 -4.37
CA GLU A 113 21.72 -17.02 -3.32
C GLU A 113 20.27 -17.03 -3.86
N ILE A 114 20.00 -16.38 -5.00
CA ILE A 114 18.67 -16.36 -5.63
C ILE A 114 18.20 -17.78 -5.95
N ILE A 115 19.05 -18.62 -6.53
CA ILE A 115 18.70 -20.00 -6.85
C ILE A 115 18.37 -20.78 -5.56
N ARG A 116 19.14 -20.60 -4.50
CA ARG A 116 18.91 -21.26 -3.22
C ARG A 116 17.61 -20.81 -2.56
N GLU A 117 17.38 -19.48 -2.51
CA GLU A 117 16.26 -18.88 -1.77
C GLU A 117 14.93 -19.04 -2.50
N SER A 118 14.92 -18.84 -3.83
CA SER A 118 13.69 -18.78 -4.62
C SER A 118 13.38 -20.09 -5.37
N PHE A 119 14.38 -20.95 -5.57
CA PHE A 119 14.25 -22.18 -6.34
C PHE A 119 14.73 -23.43 -5.59
N GLY A 120 14.94 -23.33 -4.27
CA GLY A 120 15.39 -24.46 -3.45
C GLY A 120 16.73 -25.07 -3.87
N GLY A 121 17.57 -24.31 -4.58
CA GLY A 121 18.85 -24.77 -5.13
C GLY A 121 18.77 -25.40 -6.53
N ASP A 122 17.56 -25.53 -7.10
CA ASP A 122 17.38 -26.11 -8.43
C ASP A 122 17.68 -25.09 -9.54
N ARG A 123 18.91 -25.19 -10.07
CA ARG A 123 19.37 -24.37 -11.18
C ARG A 123 18.60 -24.64 -12.49
N ASN A 124 18.13 -25.86 -12.71
CA ASN A 124 17.44 -26.20 -13.96
C ASN A 124 16.06 -25.53 -13.99
N THR A 125 15.32 -25.58 -12.88
CA THR A 125 14.05 -24.86 -12.74
C THR A 125 14.22 -23.34 -12.87
N PHE A 126 15.31 -22.78 -12.33
CA PHE A 126 15.64 -21.37 -12.51
C PHE A 126 15.87 -21.03 -14.00
N ILE A 127 16.70 -21.79 -14.72
CA ILE A 127 16.96 -21.55 -16.17
C ILE A 127 15.67 -21.64 -16.98
N LYS A 128 14.86 -22.69 -16.79
CA LYS A 128 13.55 -22.83 -17.46
C LYS A 128 12.63 -21.64 -17.19
N THR A 129 12.68 -21.09 -15.99
CA THR A 129 11.89 -19.91 -15.62
C THR A 129 12.36 -18.65 -16.35
N LEU A 130 13.67 -18.48 -16.54
CA LEU A 130 14.22 -17.38 -17.34
C LEU A 130 13.82 -17.51 -18.81
N GLU A 131 13.97 -18.70 -19.39
CA GLU A 131 13.58 -19.00 -20.77
C GLU A 131 12.10 -18.74 -21.03
N ALA A 132 11.22 -19.14 -20.09
CA ALA A 132 9.79 -18.87 -20.15
C ALA A 132 9.45 -17.37 -20.14
N GLN A 133 10.34 -16.53 -19.63
CA GLN A 133 10.24 -15.08 -19.62
C GLN A 133 11.02 -14.42 -20.78
N ASN A 134 11.55 -15.21 -21.71
CA ASN A 134 12.44 -14.76 -22.80
C ASN A 134 13.70 -14.04 -22.28
N TYR A 135 14.27 -14.50 -21.17
CA TYR A 135 15.50 -13.99 -20.59
C TYR A 135 16.63 -14.98 -20.72
N THR A 136 17.80 -14.50 -21.13
CA THR A 136 19.03 -15.26 -21.04
C THR A 136 19.68 -15.14 -19.65
N LEU A 137 20.50 -16.11 -19.28
CA LEU A 137 21.28 -16.04 -18.05
C LEU A 137 22.23 -14.82 -18.03
N GLY A 138 22.79 -14.45 -19.18
CA GLY A 138 23.65 -13.28 -19.33
C GLY A 138 22.93 -11.97 -19.03
N GLU A 139 21.73 -11.78 -19.59
CA GLU A 139 20.90 -10.62 -19.33
C GLU A 139 20.46 -10.56 -17.87
N PHE A 140 20.17 -11.72 -17.26
CA PHE A 140 19.84 -11.76 -15.83
C PHE A 140 21.04 -11.34 -14.96
N LYS A 141 22.24 -11.87 -15.23
CA LYS A 141 23.46 -11.45 -14.53
C LYS A 141 23.74 -9.96 -14.68
N GLN A 142 23.61 -9.43 -15.90
CA GLN A 142 23.78 -8.00 -16.17
C GLN A 142 22.78 -7.14 -15.34
N ARG A 143 21.54 -7.56 -15.26
CA ARG A 143 20.50 -6.87 -14.46
C ARG A 143 20.83 -6.92 -12.97
N GLU A 144 21.29 -8.07 -12.46
CA GLU A 144 21.69 -8.16 -11.05
C GLU A 144 22.94 -7.31 -10.77
N MET A 145 23.91 -7.28 -11.67
CA MET A 145 25.06 -6.37 -11.58
C MET A 145 24.61 -4.89 -11.52
N GLU A 146 23.70 -4.47 -12.39
CA GLU A 146 23.16 -3.11 -12.37
C GLU A 146 22.46 -2.76 -11.04
N LYS A 147 21.70 -3.70 -10.45
CA LYS A 147 21.11 -3.53 -9.12
C LYS A 147 22.18 -3.36 -8.03
N MET A 148 23.22 -4.17 -8.08
CA MET A 148 24.34 -4.08 -7.14
C MET A 148 25.08 -2.75 -7.26
N ILE A 149 25.35 -2.28 -8.49
CA ILE A 149 25.95 -0.96 -8.75
C ILE A 149 25.08 0.15 -8.13
N VAL A 150 23.78 0.15 -8.42
CA VAL A 150 22.88 1.17 -7.87
C VAL A 150 22.84 1.13 -6.34
N GLY A 151 22.79 -0.05 -5.74
CA GLY A 151 22.84 -0.23 -4.29
C GLY A 151 24.16 0.28 -3.68
N ALA A 152 25.30 -0.11 -4.25
CA ALA A 152 26.64 0.27 -3.79
C ALA A 152 26.84 1.79 -3.89
N MET A 153 26.47 2.40 -5.02
CA MET A 153 26.60 3.85 -5.22
C MET A 153 25.70 4.64 -4.27
N ARG A 154 24.45 4.18 -4.04
CA ARG A 154 23.57 4.79 -3.05
C ARG A 154 24.17 4.72 -1.65
N SER A 155 24.65 3.56 -1.23
CA SER A 155 25.31 3.37 0.08
C SER A 155 26.57 4.20 0.21
N HIS A 156 27.40 4.29 -0.86
CA HIS A 156 28.62 5.07 -0.86
C HIS A 156 28.36 6.58 -0.67
N ASN A 157 27.34 7.11 -1.37
CA ASN A 157 26.99 8.54 -1.30
C ASN A 157 26.21 8.91 -0.03
N VAL A 158 25.58 7.92 0.63
CA VAL A 158 24.84 8.09 1.89
C VAL A 158 25.72 7.70 3.10
N LYS A 159 27.04 7.76 3.02
CA LYS A 159 27.90 7.56 4.21
C LYS A 159 27.60 8.63 5.26
N THR A 160 26.55 8.41 6.01
CA THR A 160 26.16 9.21 7.14
C THR A 160 26.61 8.54 8.43
N ASN A 161 27.78 8.94 8.92
CA ASN A 161 28.03 8.90 10.36
C ASN A 161 27.26 10.09 11.00
N SER A 162 25.99 10.26 10.63
CA SER A 162 25.18 11.38 11.12
C SER A 162 24.83 11.10 12.56
N ILE A 163 25.64 11.67 13.45
CA ILE A 163 25.25 11.84 14.85
C ILE A 163 24.14 12.90 14.85
N ILE A 164 22.91 12.46 15.04
CA ILE A 164 21.77 13.37 15.17
C ILE A 164 21.93 14.17 16.44
N SER A 165 21.91 15.50 16.33
CA SER A 165 22.04 16.34 17.51
C SER A 165 20.83 16.18 18.44
N PRO A 166 21.01 16.17 19.76
CA PRO A 166 19.92 16.12 20.74
C PRO A 166 18.83 17.17 20.46
N THR A 167 19.23 18.37 20.05
CA THR A 167 18.30 19.46 19.71
C THR A 167 17.37 19.09 18.55
N LYS A 168 17.86 18.40 17.50
CA LYS A 168 17.01 17.93 16.41
C LYS A 168 15.98 16.91 16.89
N VAL A 169 16.37 16.03 17.81
CA VAL A 169 15.47 15.03 18.41
C VAL A 169 14.36 15.71 19.21
N GLU A 170 14.71 16.70 20.03
CA GLU A 170 13.75 17.47 20.81
C GLU A 170 12.79 18.27 19.93
N GLU A 171 13.30 18.90 18.88
CA GLU A 171 12.48 19.63 17.90
C GLU A 171 11.52 18.70 17.19
N TYR A 172 11.99 17.53 16.74
CA TYR A 172 11.16 16.53 16.10
C TYR A 172 10.03 16.08 17.03
N TYR A 173 10.36 15.68 18.28
CA TYR A 173 9.39 15.26 19.27
C TYR A 173 8.35 16.35 19.53
N ARG A 174 8.77 17.60 19.69
CA ARG A 174 7.86 18.73 19.92
C ARG A 174 6.91 18.96 18.75
N LYS A 175 7.43 18.90 17.50
CA LYS A 175 6.62 19.10 16.28
C LYS A 175 5.63 17.97 16.04
N HIS A 176 5.98 16.74 16.41
CA HIS A 176 5.22 15.53 16.13
C HIS A 176 4.60 14.92 17.40
N ARG A 177 4.39 15.72 18.44
CA ARG A 177 3.90 15.24 19.74
C ARG A 177 2.59 14.45 19.62
N ALA A 178 1.72 14.83 18.70
CA ALA A 178 0.46 14.13 18.45
C ALA A 178 0.67 12.68 17.97
N GLU A 179 1.77 12.40 17.22
CA GLU A 179 2.10 11.05 16.75
C GLU A 179 2.52 10.12 17.92
N PHE A 180 3.00 10.70 19.01
CA PHE A 180 3.44 9.98 20.20
C PHE A 180 2.38 9.90 21.29
N THR A 181 1.19 10.47 21.03
CA THR A 181 0.05 10.41 21.94
C THR A 181 -0.88 9.31 21.46
N SER A 182 -1.12 8.32 22.32
CA SER A 182 -2.11 7.29 22.05
C SER A 182 -3.50 7.91 22.02
N LYS A 183 -4.34 7.47 21.09
CA LYS A 183 -5.73 7.93 21.05
C LYS A 183 -6.44 7.57 22.34
N GLU A 184 -7.10 8.56 22.95
CA GLU A 184 -7.94 8.31 24.10
C GLU A 184 -9.20 7.58 23.63
N GLN A 185 -9.53 6.49 24.33
CA GLN A 185 -10.75 5.72 24.13
C GLN A 185 -11.42 5.50 25.48
N ILE A 186 -12.73 5.52 25.47
CA ILE A 186 -13.54 5.21 26.65
C ILE A 186 -14.48 4.04 26.33
N LYS A 187 -14.68 3.17 27.31
CA LYS A 187 -15.72 2.15 27.27
C LYS A 187 -16.98 2.73 27.85
N LEU A 188 -17.99 2.92 27.00
CA LEU A 188 -19.20 3.68 27.34
C LEU A 188 -20.42 2.78 27.35
N ARG A 189 -21.29 3.02 28.37
CA ARG A 189 -22.71 2.65 28.33
C ARG A 189 -23.57 3.89 28.31
N MET A 190 -24.71 3.80 27.62
CA MET A 190 -25.63 4.90 27.48
C MET A 190 -27.08 4.44 27.60
N ILE A 191 -27.88 5.22 28.31
CA ILE A 191 -29.33 5.15 28.31
C ILE A 191 -29.85 6.40 27.63
N MET A 192 -30.70 6.24 26.63
CA MET A 192 -31.41 7.34 25.96
C MET A 192 -32.90 7.18 26.21
N ILE A 193 -33.53 8.26 26.63
CA ILE A 193 -34.98 8.38 26.77
C ILE A 193 -35.42 9.44 25.77
N ALA A 194 -36.23 9.06 24.78
CA ALA A 194 -36.67 9.97 23.74
C ALA A 194 -37.64 10.99 24.32
N GLY A 195 -37.34 12.27 24.12
CA GLY A 195 -38.23 13.35 24.43
C GLY A 195 -39.30 13.50 23.35
N GLN A 196 -40.56 13.68 23.74
CA GLN A 196 -41.61 13.96 22.78
C GLN A 196 -41.80 15.49 22.60
N LYS A 197 -42.20 15.89 21.42
CA LYS A 197 -42.38 17.32 21.05
C LYS A 197 -43.57 17.98 21.75
N ASP A 198 -44.45 17.21 22.37
CA ASP A 198 -45.61 17.72 23.10
C ASP A 198 -45.22 18.07 24.54
N THR A 199 -45.53 19.33 24.96
CA THR A 199 -45.11 19.87 26.26
C THR A 199 -45.62 19.05 27.50
N ALA A 200 -46.81 18.45 27.39
CA ALA A 200 -47.34 17.60 28.47
C ALA A 200 -46.56 16.28 28.61
N THR A 201 -46.13 15.69 27.52
CA THR A 201 -45.41 14.45 27.47
C THR A 201 -43.93 14.64 27.74
N ALA A 202 -43.36 15.82 27.42
CA ALA A 202 -41.94 16.12 27.71
C ALA A 202 -41.67 16.20 29.24
N ALA A 203 -42.63 16.70 30.04
CA ALA A 203 -42.52 16.66 31.50
C ALA A 203 -42.47 15.22 32.04
N THR A 204 -43.31 14.34 31.49
CA THR A 204 -43.36 12.93 31.83
C THR A 204 -42.08 12.17 31.47
N GLN A 205 -41.45 12.48 30.35
CA GLN A 205 -40.20 11.86 29.93
C GLN A 205 -39.00 12.31 30.78
N LYS A 206 -39.01 13.56 31.25
CA LYS A 206 -38.02 14.05 32.20
C LYS A 206 -38.15 13.36 33.55
N GLU A 207 -39.39 13.22 34.05
CA GLU A 207 -39.67 12.46 35.28
C GLU A 207 -39.23 11.00 35.15
N LEU A 208 -39.43 10.38 33.97
CA LEU A 208 -38.91 9.03 33.73
C LEU A 208 -37.37 8.98 33.77
N ALA A 209 -36.68 9.97 33.17
CA ALA A 209 -35.23 10.06 33.27
C ALA A 209 -34.74 10.23 34.71
N GLU A 210 -35.47 11.02 35.54
CA GLU A 210 -35.20 11.19 36.95
C GLU A 210 -35.43 9.88 37.75
N GLU A 211 -36.48 9.14 37.44
CA GLU A 211 -36.74 7.80 38.01
C GLU A 211 -35.59 6.82 37.65
N VAL A 212 -35.19 6.78 36.38
CA VAL A 212 -34.09 5.94 35.93
C VAL A 212 -32.79 6.28 36.66
N LEU A 213 -32.45 7.56 36.79
CA LEU A 213 -31.28 8.00 37.54
C LEU A 213 -31.37 7.60 39.01
N GLY A 214 -32.56 7.72 39.62
CA GLY A 214 -32.81 7.30 40.98
C GLY A 214 -32.58 5.79 41.20
N LYS A 215 -33.03 4.94 40.25
CA LYS A 215 -32.77 3.49 40.26
C LYS A 215 -31.29 3.17 40.21
N LEU A 216 -30.55 3.86 39.34
CA LEU A 216 -29.11 3.72 39.24
C LEU A 216 -28.39 4.18 40.50
N ALA A 217 -28.84 5.29 41.12
CA ALA A 217 -28.27 5.79 42.36
C ALA A 217 -28.54 4.87 43.55
N SER A 218 -29.63 4.10 43.55
CA SER A 218 -29.96 3.09 44.57
C SER A 218 -29.25 1.74 44.36
N GLY A 219 -28.34 1.64 43.36
CA GLY A 219 -27.53 0.45 43.14
C GLY A 219 -28.03 -0.49 42.06
N GLY A 220 -29.00 -0.05 41.24
CA GLY A 220 -29.44 -0.82 40.08
C GLY A 220 -28.31 -1.02 39.05
N GLU A 221 -28.19 -2.24 38.51
CA GLU A 221 -27.21 -2.51 37.45
C GLU A 221 -27.55 -1.72 36.20
N PHE A 222 -26.57 -0.96 35.65
CA PHE A 222 -26.78 -0.07 34.52
C PHE A 222 -27.32 -0.82 33.28
N ALA A 223 -26.79 -2.02 33.05
CA ALA A 223 -27.22 -2.83 31.90
C ALA A 223 -28.67 -3.27 32.00
N ASP A 224 -29.15 -3.63 33.18
CA ASP A 224 -30.55 -4.05 33.37
C ASP A 224 -31.50 -2.87 33.27
N VAL A 225 -31.13 -1.75 33.84
CA VAL A 225 -31.90 -0.50 33.72
C VAL A 225 -31.94 -0.03 32.27
N ALA A 226 -30.84 -0.14 31.52
CA ALA A 226 -30.79 0.19 30.09
C ALA A 226 -31.72 -0.70 29.28
N ARG A 227 -31.77 -2.02 29.53
CA ARG A 227 -32.68 -2.94 28.84
C ARG A 227 -34.15 -2.59 29.06
N LEU A 228 -34.47 -2.12 30.24
CA LEU A 228 -35.85 -1.79 30.59
C LEU A 228 -36.31 -0.43 30.05
N TYR A 229 -35.45 0.59 30.11
CA TYR A 229 -35.85 1.98 29.90
C TYR A 229 -35.22 2.66 28.70
N SER A 230 -34.10 2.15 28.15
CA SER A 230 -33.44 2.82 27.02
C SER A 230 -34.22 2.64 25.72
N GLU A 231 -34.25 3.69 24.92
CA GLU A 231 -34.78 3.71 23.56
C GLU A 231 -33.65 3.74 22.51
N ASP A 232 -32.38 3.63 22.98
CA ASP A 232 -31.24 3.56 22.08
C ASP A 232 -31.10 2.19 21.41
N SER A 233 -30.46 2.16 20.24
CA SER A 233 -30.19 0.94 19.48
C SER A 233 -29.40 -0.14 20.24
N THR A 234 -28.63 0.26 21.27
CA THR A 234 -27.84 -0.62 22.11
C THR A 234 -28.61 -1.17 23.34
N ARG A 235 -29.90 -0.90 23.44
CA ARG A 235 -30.78 -1.32 24.54
C ARG A 235 -30.63 -2.79 24.91
N GLU A 236 -30.74 -3.68 23.91
CA GLU A 236 -30.68 -5.15 24.12
C GLU A 236 -29.33 -5.61 24.68
N ASN A 237 -28.27 -4.86 24.38
CA ASN A 237 -26.94 -5.07 24.92
C ASN A 237 -26.70 -4.32 26.25
N GLY A 238 -27.77 -3.83 26.92
CA GLY A 238 -27.64 -3.09 28.17
C GLY A 238 -26.98 -1.72 27.99
N GLY A 239 -27.22 -1.07 26.87
CA GLY A 239 -26.67 0.26 26.55
C GLY A 239 -25.16 0.27 26.20
N ASP A 240 -24.55 -0.89 25.92
CA ASP A 240 -23.10 -0.99 25.67
C ASP A 240 -22.74 -0.47 24.27
N TRP A 241 -21.98 0.61 24.22
CA TRP A 241 -21.39 1.22 23.04
C TRP A 241 -19.99 0.69 22.72
N GLY A 242 -19.43 -0.12 23.63
CA GLY A 242 -18.06 -0.59 23.53
C GLY A 242 -17.03 0.51 23.70
N TRP A 243 -15.84 0.33 23.09
CA TRP A 243 -14.79 1.32 23.07
C TRP A 243 -15.05 2.36 21.98
N ILE A 244 -15.14 3.63 22.37
CA ILE A 244 -15.35 4.75 21.46
C ILE A 244 -14.18 5.74 21.52
N GLU A 245 -13.89 6.37 20.36
CA GLU A 245 -12.90 7.45 20.22
C GLU A 245 -13.59 8.81 20.20
N HIS A 246 -12.80 9.88 20.29
CA HIS A 246 -13.28 11.24 20.04
C HIS A 246 -13.97 11.35 18.67
N ASN A 247 -14.97 12.23 18.59
CA ASN A 247 -15.84 12.44 17.42
C ASN A 247 -16.80 11.27 17.10
N THR A 248 -16.98 10.32 18.02
CA THR A 248 -17.99 9.25 17.88
C THR A 248 -19.37 9.72 18.36
N LEU A 249 -19.40 10.55 19.39
CA LEU A 249 -20.63 11.11 19.96
C LEU A 249 -20.85 12.56 19.48
N ALA A 250 -22.09 13.03 19.65
CA ALA A 250 -22.36 14.45 19.52
C ALA A 250 -21.55 15.26 20.57
N ALA A 251 -21.02 16.42 20.16
CA ALA A 251 -20.08 17.19 20.97
C ALA A 251 -20.50 17.45 22.43
N PRO A 252 -21.76 17.75 22.77
CA PRO A 252 -22.18 17.88 24.17
C PRO A 252 -22.04 16.58 24.97
N LEU A 253 -22.48 15.44 24.40
CA LEU A 253 -22.38 14.13 25.05
C LEU A 253 -20.91 13.70 25.18
N GLU A 254 -20.10 13.91 24.15
CA GLU A 254 -18.68 13.63 24.13
C GLU A 254 -17.95 14.36 25.25
N LYS A 255 -18.20 15.66 25.41
CA LYS A 255 -17.60 16.47 26.47
C LYS A 255 -17.87 15.91 27.86
N PHE A 256 -19.10 15.42 28.12
CA PHE A 256 -19.42 14.78 29.40
C PHE A 256 -18.71 13.42 29.53
N ALA A 257 -18.81 12.54 28.52
CA ALA A 257 -18.29 11.19 28.56
C ALA A 257 -16.76 11.16 28.78
N PHE A 258 -16.00 11.94 28.01
CA PHE A 258 -14.53 11.95 28.12
C PHE A 258 -14.01 12.62 29.40
N ASN A 259 -14.75 13.57 29.99
CA ASN A 259 -14.38 14.23 31.26
C ASN A 259 -14.80 13.47 32.51
N MET A 260 -15.69 12.46 32.41
CA MET A 260 -16.14 11.69 33.57
C MET A 260 -15.07 10.72 34.06
N PRO A 261 -14.94 10.52 35.38
CA PRO A 261 -14.13 9.44 35.95
C PRO A 261 -14.70 8.06 35.60
N VAL A 262 -13.82 7.06 35.52
CA VAL A 262 -14.20 5.65 35.34
C VAL A 262 -15.12 5.20 36.49
N GLY A 263 -16.16 4.43 36.18
CA GLY A 263 -17.16 3.92 37.08
C GLY A 263 -18.27 4.91 37.45
N ARG A 264 -18.17 6.16 37.04
CA ARG A 264 -19.19 7.18 37.35
C ARG A 264 -20.33 7.14 36.35
N ILE A 265 -21.54 7.47 36.84
CA ILE A 265 -22.75 7.68 36.07
C ILE A 265 -22.95 9.21 35.96
N SER A 266 -23.35 9.71 34.84
CA SER A 266 -23.63 11.14 34.61
C SER A 266 -24.94 11.55 35.29
N ASN A 267 -25.12 12.87 35.44
CA ASN A 267 -26.45 13.42 35.59
C ASN A 267 -27.19 13.27 34.22
N ILE A 268 -28.48 13.60 34.24
CA ILE A 268 -29.29 13.65 33.03
C ILE A 268 -28.73 14.75 32.13
N ILE A 269 -28.45 14.41 30.88
CA ILE A 269 -27.97 15.33 29.84
C ILE A 269 -29.12 15.53 28.84
N ASP A 270 -29.65 16.74 28.76
CA ASP A 270 -30.64 17.12 27.77
C ASP A 270 -29.93 17.55 26.49
N TYR A 271 -30.13 16.80 25.42
CA TYR A 271 -29.56 17.09 24.11
C TYR A 271 -30.52 16.71 23.00
N ALA A 272 -30.75 17.64 22.06
CA ALA A 272 -31.60 17.46 20.89
C ALA A 272 -33.02 16.97 21.21
N GLY A 273 -33.54 17.38 22.41
CA GLY A 273 -34.87 16.99 22.87
C GLY A 273 -34.95 15.56 23.44
N ASN A 274 -33.84 14.89 23.69
CA ASN A 274 -33.77 13.59 24.36
C ASN A 274 -32.94 13.71 25.63
N TYR A 275 -33.18 12.78 26.55
CA TYR A 275 -32.48 12.69 27.82
C TYR A 275 -31.50 11.54 27.81
N TYR A 276 -30.23 11.80 28.15
CA TYR A 276 -29.16 10.83 28.13
C TYR A 276 -28.55 10.64 29.54
N ILE A 277 -28.28 9.41 29.91
CA ILE A 277 -27.50 9.03 31.08
C ILE A 277 -26.34 8.19 30.64
N LEU A 278 -25.13 8.58 30.99
CA LEU A 278 -23.88 7.96 30.54
C LEU A 278 -23.18 7.27 31.72
N LYS A 279 -22.51 6.14 31.48
CA LYS A 279 -21.60 5.49 32.38
C LYS A 279 -20.30 5.18 31.67
N VAL A 280 -19.19 5.66 32.17
CA VAL A 280 -17.85 5.28 31.68
C VAL A 280 -17.39 4.07 32.46
N GLU A 281 -17.24 2.92 31.79
CA GLU A 281 -16.78 1.68 32.44
C GLU A 281 -15.27 1.62 32.54
N ASP A 282 -14.55 2.10 31.52
CA ASP A 282 -13.09 2.09 31.49
C ASP A 282 -12.56 3.18 30.56
N LYS A 283 -11.28 3.52 30.69
CA LYS A 283 -10.56 4.47 29.84
C LYS A 283 -9.17 3.96 29.55
N HIS A 284 -8.74 4.08 28.31
CA HIS A 284 -7.34 3.87 27.97
C HIS A 284 -6.86 4.82 26.87
N GLY A 285 -5.55 4.94 26.71
CA GLY A 285 -4.96 5.91 25.82
C GLY A 285 -4.87 7.31 26.43
N GLY A 286 -4.77 8.32 25.56
CA GLY A 286 -4.58 9.72 25.96
C GLY A 286 -3.21 10.03 26.55
N THR A 287 -2.33 9.03 26.70
CA THR A 287 -0.98 9.20 27.25
C THR A 287 0.02 9.51 26.14
N THR A 288 0.83 10.54 26.35
CA THR A 288 1.94 10.88 25.45
C THR A 288 3.20 10.15 25.93
N ARG A 289 3.76 9.31 25.07
CA ARG A 289 5.06 8.65 25.35
C ARG A 289 6.13 9.73 25.47
N SER A 290 6.97 9.60 26.48
CA SER A 290 8.00 10.59 26.79
C SER A 290 9.09 10.67 25.72
N LEU A 291 9.81 11.80 25.67
CA LEU A 291 10.97 11.95 24.78
C LEU A 291 12.03 10.86 25.05
N ALA A 292 12.22 10.47 26.30
CA ALA A 292 13.21 9.45 26.68
C ALA A 292 12.87 8.09 26.05
N GLU A 293 11.58 7.71 26.08
CA GLU A 293 11.09 6.47 25.47
C GLU A 293 11.17 6.49 23.95
N MET A 294 10.94 7.65 23.32
CA MET A 294 10.88 7.79 21.86
C MET A 294 12.21 8.16 21.22
N ARG A 295 13.23 8.51 22.02
CA ARG A 295 14.52 9.02 21.53
C ARG A 295 15.13 8.13 20.45
N SER A 296 15.26 6.82 20.72
CA SER A 296 15.89 5.88 19.79
C SER A 296 15.14 5.77 18.47
N ASP A 297 13.81 5.78 18.52
CA ASP A 297 12.97 5.68 17.31
C ASP A 297 13.02 6.97 16.48
N ILE A 298 13.04 8.12 17.15
CA ILE A 298 13.20 9.44 16.51
C ILE A 298 14.58 9.55 15.87
N GLU A 299 15.65 9.14 16.57
CA GLU A 299 17.01 9.16 16.02
C GLU A 299 17.10 8.30 14.75
N LYS A 300 16.57 7.07 14.77
CA LYS A 300 16.52 6.19 13.57
C LYS A 300 15.77 6.85 12.43
N LYS A 301 14.61 7.45 12.72
CA LYS A 301 13.80 8.14 11.70
C LYS A 301 14.53 9.33 11.10
N LEU A 302 15.14 10.16 11.92
CA LEU A 302 15.93 11.32 11.47
C LEU A 302 17.16 10.92 10.65
N ILE A 303 17.86 9.85 11.04
CA ILE A 303 18.98 9.28 10.26
C ILE A 303 18.48 8.85 8.88
N GLN A 304 17.34 8.16 8.83
CA GLN A 304 16.75 7.71 7.57
C GLN A 304 16.31 8.87 6.68
N GLU A 305 15.67 9.90 7.24
CA GLU A 305 15.26 11.11 6.51
C GLU A 305 16.48 11.88 5.97
N GLU A 306 17.54 12.01 6.77
CA GLU A 306 18.77 12.65 6.33
C GLU A 306 19.47 11.86 5.21
N ALA A 307 19.52 10.53 5.34
CA ALA A 307 20.04 9.64 4.32
C ALA A 307 19.27 9.76 3.00
N GLN A 308 17.94 9.79 3.07
CA GLN A 308 17.08 10.00 1.91
C GLN A 308 17.33 11.37 1.28
N GLY A 309 17.38 12.43 2.07
CA GLY A 309 17.65 13.79 1.57
C GLY A 309 19.03 13.92 0.91
N ILE A 310 20.06 13.25 1.42
CA ILE A 310 21.39 13.19 0.78
C ILE A 310 21.29 12.49 -0.57
N GLN A 311 20.60 11.35 -0.62
CA GLN A 311 20.41 10.58 -1.86
C GLN A 311 19.65 11.39 -2.91
N GLU A 312 18.56 12.06 -2.52
CA GLU A 312 17.78 12.90 -3.43
C GLU A 312 18.60 14.05 -4.02
N ARG A 313 19.36 14.75 -3.19
CA ARG A 313 20.26 15.83 -3.64
C ARG A 313 21.34 15.30 -4.59
N TRP A 314 21.92 14.15 -4.29
CA TRP A 314 22.90 13.52 -5.17
C TRP A 314 22.31 13.17 -6.54
N ILE A 315 21.16 12.49 -6.57
CA ILE A 315 20.45 12.16 -7.83
C ILE A 315 20.08 13.44 -8.59
N ALA A 316 19.57 14.46 -7.91
CA ALA A 316 19.28 15.75 -8.53
C ALA A 316 20.52 16.38 -9.17
N SER A 317 21.69 16.25 -8.54
CA SER A 317 22.97 16.73 -9.10
C SER A 317 23.40 15.94 -10.36
N LEU A 318 23.11 14.64 -10.43
CA LEU A 318 23.35 13.82 -11.62
C LEU A 318 22.43 14.24 -12.77
N ARG A 319 21.12 14.42 -12.47
CA ARG A 319 20.14 14.89 -13.46
C ARG A 319 20.49 16.26 -14.04
N ALA A 320 20.93 17.20 -13.22
CA ALA A 320 21.31 18.54 -13.65
C ALA A 320 22.49 18.59 -14.63
N LYS A 321 23.34 17.54 -14.62
CA LYS A 321 24.53 17.43 -15.49
C LYS A 321 24.29 16.55 -16.73
N ALA A 322 23.12 15.93 -16.84
CA ALA A 322 22.80 14.96 -17.87
C ALA A 322 21.88 15.52 -18.94
N TYR A 323 22.03 15.03 -20.16
CA TYR A 323 21.04 15.22 -21.20
C TYR A 323 19.95 14.16 -21.07
N ILE A 324 18.73 14.58 -20.76
CA ILE A 324 17.56 13.70 -20.58
C ILE A 324 16.45 14.17 -21.51
N LYS A 325 15.92 13.25 -22.34
CA LYS A 325 14.75 13.49 -23.18
C LYS A 325 13.75 12.36 -22.96
N THR A 326 12.52 12.69 -22.60
CA THR A 326 11.38 11.75 -22.45
C THR A 326 10.44 11.88 -23.65
N PHE A 327 9.70 10.80 -23.99
CA PHE A 327 8.83 10.71 -25.15
C PHE A 327 7.41 10.29 -24.77
#